data_669d4a6175363e75ff8d30d3668110dd
#
_entry.id   669d4a6175363e75ff8d30d3668110dd
#
_cell.length_a   1.000
_cell.length_b   1.000
_cell.length_c   1.000
_cell.angle_alpha   90.00
_cell.angle_beta   90.00
_cell.angle_gamma   90.00
#
_symmetry.space_group_name_H-M   'P 1'
#
loop_
_entity.id
_entity.type
_entity.pdbx_description
1 polymer ?
#
loop_
_entity_poly.entity_id
_entity_poly.type
_entity_poly.pdbx_seq_one_letter_code
_entity_poly.pdbx_strand_id
1 'polypeptide(L)'
;ALTRTKNNVYLLAPYFKSSVFVQELKTDANVELLNLEHNMLETLKNIEKNGERYVIPTKLKCPVCKTGVVLLESFWNKGKLNRVLKCSHNMAPPFNRCNWEGGYYGSELEDLDDIEYCPSCDGILIKRYRHSDGHPFLGCTNFRKTGCRGKGKKLEYIGKTCPKCGKPLVKRVNGEDNSLFVGCSGFPKCRHTEPFKKEMGS
;
A
#
# COMPACT_ATOMS: atom_id res chain seq x y z
N ALA A 1 -6.52 22.56 -14.58
CA ALA A 1 -5.84 23.32 -15.62
C ALA A 1 -5.26 22.35 -16.62
N LEU A 2 -5.74 22.40 -17.87
CA LEU A 2 -5.16 21.65 -18.99
C LEU A 2 -3.89 22.38 -19.41
N THR A 3 -2.74 21.79 -19.15
CA THR A 3 -1.48 22.31 -19.70
C THR A 3 -1.29 21.79 -21.12
N ARG A 4 -0.95 22.68 -22.07
CA ARG A 4 -0.57 22.29 -23.44
C ARG A 4 0.68 21.41 -23.37
N THR A 5 0.53 20.12 -23.61
CA THR A 5 1.65 19.24 -23.90
C THR A 5 1.75 19.00 -25.40
N LYS A 6 2.95 18.81 -25.93
CA LYS A 6 3.16 18.54 -27.35
C LYS A 6 2.66 17.17 -27.81
N ASN A 7 2.35 16.29 -26.86
CA ASN A 7 1.97 14.91 -27.13
C ASN A 7 0.57 14.60 -26.55
N ASN A 8 0.40 13.57 -25.76
CA ASN A 8 -0.88 13.12 -25.23
C ASN A 8 -1.17 13.71 -23.85
N VAL A 9 -2.43 14.07 -23.57
CA VAL A 9 -2.90 14.44 -22.24
C VAL A 9 -3.70 13.26 -21.67
N TYR A 10 -3.25 12.76 -20.53
CA TYR A 10 -3.97 11.71 -19.79
C TYR A 10 -4.70 12.34 -18.62
N LEU A 11 -6.04 12.18 -18.59
CA LEU A 11 -6.88 12.60 -17.48
C LEU A 11 -7.20 11.37 -16.63
N LEU A 12 -6.69 11.34 -15.42
CA LEU A 12 -7.01 10.31 -14.43
C LEU A 12 -8.18 10.81 -13.58
N ALA A 13 -9.33 10.18 -13.73
CA ALA A 13 -10.50 10.46 -12.90
C ALA A 13 -10.89 9.22 -12.08
N PRO A 14 -11.33 9.37 -10.82
CA PRO A 14 -11.86 8.25 -10.05
C PRO A 14 -13.06 7.64 -10.76
N TYR A 15 -13.07 6.34 -10.96
CA TYR A 15 -14.12 5.62 -11.68
C TYR A 15 -15.53 5.88 -11.10
N PHE A 16 -15.63 5.99 -9.76
CA PHE A 16 -16.91 6.12 -9.06
C PHE A 16 -17.39 7.55 -8.76
N LYS A 17 -16.59 8.58 -9.03
CA LYS A 17 -16.95 9.99 -8.82
C LYS A 17 -16.30 10.88 -9.89
N SER A 18 -16.56 10.57 -11.15
CA SER A 18 -16.14 11.47 -12.23
C SER A 18 -16.95 12.77 -12.15
N SER A 19 -16.27 13.92 -12.22
CA SER A 19 -16.93 15.22 -12.33
C SER A 19 -17.76 15.29 -13.60
N VAL A 20 -18.75 16.21 -13.64
CA VAL A 20 -19.56 16.48 -14.84
C VAL A 20 -18.66 16.71 -16.06
N PHE A 21 -17.57 17.44 -15.90
CA PHE A 21 -16.57 17.69 -16.95
C PHE A 21 -15.95 16.40 -17.54
N VAL A 22 -15.63 15.42 -16.69
CA VAL A 22 -15.10 14.11 -17.15
C VAL A 22 -16.19 13.31 -17.87
N GLN A 23 -17.46 13.44 -17.45
CA GLN A 23 -18.57 12.79 -18.13
C GLN A 23 -18.81 13.40 -19.52
N GLU A 24 -18.71 14.71 -19.66
CA GLU A 24 -18.77 15.39 -20.96
C GLU A 24 -17.66 14.96 -21.89
N LEU A 25 -16.41 14.84 -21.39
CA LEU A 25 -15.28 14.35 -22.19
C LEU A 25 -15.49 12.90 -22.68
N LYS A 26 -16.21 12.07 -21.95
CA LYS A 26 -16.52 10.70 -22.38
C LYS A 26 -17.41 10.62 -23.63
N THR A 27 -18.13 11.69 -23.93
CA THR A 27 -19.00 11.79 -25.12
C THR A 27 -18.32 12.45 -26.30
N ASP A 28 -17.10 12.99 -26.14
CA ASP A 28 -16.36 13.64 -27.22
C ASP A 28 -15.67 12.59 -28.12
N ALA A 29 -15.95 12.64 -29.41
CA ALA A 29 -15.40 11.72 -30.41
C ALA A 29 -13.86 11.80 -30.58
N ASN A 30 -13.23 12.87 -30.09
CA ASN A 30 -11.77 13.05 -30.11
C ASN A 30 -11.09 12.53 -28.83
N VAL A 31 -11.87 12.01 -27.87
CA VAL A 31 -11.37 11.45 -26.61
C VAL A 31 -11.41 9.94 -26.67
N GLU A 32 -10.25 9.32 -26.70
CA GLU A 32 -10.13 7.87 -26.60
C GLU A 32 -10.30 7.44 -25.15
N LEU A 33 -11.38 6.70 -24.86
CA LEU A 33 -11.59 6.09 -23.55
C LEU A 33 -10.76 4.81 -23.46
N LEU A 34 -9.60 4.92 -22.84
CA LEU A 34 -8.84 3.74 -22.44
C LEU A 34 -9.61 3.04 -21.32
N ASN A 35 -10.11 1.83 -21.59
CA ASN A 35 -10.76 1.01 -20.58
C ASN A 35 -9.68 0.55 -19.58
N LEU A 36 -9.59 1.27 -18.47
CA LEU A 36 -8.44 1.31 -17.56
C LEU A 36 -8.22 0.02 -16.78
N GLU A 37 -9.20 -0.89 -16.71
CA GLU A 37 -9.05 -2.11 -15.91
C GLU A 37 -8.13 -3.15 -16.57
N HIS A 38 -8.08 -3.24 -17.89
CA HIS A 38 -7.25 -4.24 -18.57
C HIS A 38 -5.91 -3.72 -19.09
N ASN A 39 -5.80 -2.42 -19.42
CA ASN A 39 -4.60 -1.84 -20.04
C ASN A 39 -3.80 -0.87 -19.14
N MET A 40 -4.30 -0.51 -17.94
CA MET A 40 -3.62 0.45 -17.09
C MET A 40 -2.20 0.00 -16.73
N LEU A 41 -2.05 -1.26 -16.35
CA LEU A 41 -0.77 -1.82 -15.96
C LEU A 41 0.24 -1.81 -17.11
N GLU A 42 -0.19 -2.20 -18.30
CA GLU A 42 0.66 -2.19 -19.50
C GLU A 42 1.03 -0.76 -19.91
N THR A 43 0.07 0.17 -19.82
CA THR A 43 0.30 1.59 -20.06
C THR A 43 1.34 2.15 -19.08
N LEU A 44 1.23 1.85 -17.78
CA LEU A 44 2.21 2.29 -16.78
C LEU A 44 3.60 1.69 -17.03
N LYS A 45 3.68 0.43 -17.41
CA LYS A 45 4.95 -0.22 -17.79
C LYS A 45 5.57 0.43 -19.03
N ASN A 46 4.77 0.85 -20.00
CA ASN A 46 5.27 1.55 -21.18
C ASN A 46 5.75 2.97 -20.85
N ILE A 47 5.04 3.70 -19.99
CA ILE A 47 5.47 5.00 -19.45
C ILE A 47 6.83 4.85 -18.75
N GLU A 48 7.01 3.81 -17.91
CA GLU A 48 8.29 3.53 -17.26
C GLU A 48 9.40 3.21 -18.26
N LYS A 49 9.14 2.40 -19.29
CA LYS A 49 10.12 2.08 -20.34
C LYS A 49 10.57 3.33 -21.12
N ASN A 50 9.67 4.29 -21.31
CA ASN A 50 9.97 5.56 -21.98
C ASN A 50 10.72 6.56 -21.09
N GLY A 51 10.99 6.23 -19.84
CA GLY A 51 11.67 7.09 -18.88
C GLY A 51 10.81 8.21 -18.32
N GLU A 52 9.50 8.13 -18.50
CA GLU A 52 8.55 9.13 -18.04
C GLU A 52 8.17 8.91 -16.56
N ARG A 53 7.70 9.99 -15.93
CA ARG A 53 7.21 9.98 -14.54
C ARG A 53 5.69 9.87 -14.51
N TYR A 54 5.17 9.10 -13.56
CA TYR A 54 3.74 9.09 -13.28
C TYR A 54 3.46 9.04 -11.78
N VAL A 55 2.24 9.41 -11.41
CA VAL A 55 1.71 9.32 -10.04
C VAL A 55 0.31 8.72 -10.09
N ILE A 56 0.09 7.65 -9.33
CA ILE A 56 -1.22 7.00 -9.24
C ILE A 56 -1.70 6.90 -7.79
N PRO A 57 -2.99 7.10 -7.52
CA PRO A 57 -3.54 6.91 -6.17
C PRO A 57 -3.68 5.43 -5.84
N THR A 58 -3.49 5.11 -4.56
CA THR A 58 -3.83 3.81 -3.98
C THR A 58 -5.16 3.89 -3.23
N LYS A 59 -5.67 2.75 -2.79
CA LYS A 59 -6.85 2.69 -1.92
C LYS A 59 -6.63 3.13 -0.47
N LEU A 60 -5.37 3.32 -0.06
CA LEU A 60 -5.02 3.60 1.33
C LEU A 60 -4.99 5.10 1.64
N LYS A 61 -5.46 5.46 2.82
CA LYS A 61 -5.21 6.77 3.43
C LYS A 61 -3.80 6.84 3.99
N CYS A 62 -3.24 8.04 4.08
CA CYS A 62 -1.92 8.23 4.67
C CYS A 62 -1.88 7.72 6.13
N PRO A 63 -0.91 6.89 6.51
CA PRO A 63 -0.84 6.34 7.87
C PRO A 63 -0.51 7.40 8.93
N VAL A 64 0.00 8.56 8.54
CA VAL A 64 0.36 9.67 9.46
C VAL A 64 -0.77 10.69 9.58
N CYS A 65 -1.14 11.38 8.51
CA CYS A 65 -2.16 12.44 8.58
C CYS A 65 -3.61 11.91 8.52
N LYS A 66 -3.83 10.65 8.14
CA LYS A 66 -5.13 9.97 8.04
C LYS A 66 -6.10 10.55 6.99
N THR A 67 -5.87 11.76 6.50
CA THR A 67 -6.74 12.49 5.56
C THR A 67 -6.25 12.40 4.11
N GLY A 68 -4.94 12.51 3.87
CA GLY A 68 -4.36 12.34 2.53
C GLY A 68 -4.47 10.91 2.01
N VAL A 69 -4.41 10.75 0.69
CA VAL A 69 -4.34 9.44 0.02
C VAL A 69 -2.87 9.06 -0.18
N VAL A 70 -2.56 7.79 -0.07
CA VAL A 70 -1.24 7.27 -0.46
C VAL A 70 -1.16 7.19 -1.98
N LEU A 71 -0.16 7.85 -2.54
CA LEU A 71 0.14 7.86 -3.97
C LEU A 71 1.37 7.01 -4.23
N LEU A 72 1.39 6.21 -5.30
CA LEU A 72 2.60 5.64 -5.86
C LEU A 72 3.15 6.61 -6.90
N GLU A 73 4.38 7.05 -6.72
CA GLU A 73 5.15 7.84 -7.68
C GLU A 73 6.24 6.98 -8.28
N SER A 74 6.32 6.95 -9.61
CA SER A 74 7.39 6.31 -10.37
C SER A 74 8.20 7.36 -11.12
N PHE A 75 9.52 7.28 -11.06
CA PHE A 75 10.42 8.20 -11.73
C PHE A 75 11.81 7.59 -11.96
N TRP A 76 12.52 8.10 -12.95
CA TRP A 76 13.89 7.72 -13.21
C TRP A 76 14.89 8.68 -12.51
N ASN A 77 15.89 8.09 -11.88
CA ASN A 77 16.99 8.84 -11.28
C ASN A 77 18.30 8.13 -11.60
N LYS A 78 19.24 8.82 -12.24
CA LYS A 78 20.56 8.29 -12.65
C LYS A 78 20.45 6.97 -13.41
N GLY A 79 19.53 6.87 -14.37
CA GLY A 79 19.30 5.68 -15.19
C GLY A 79 18.66 4.49 -14.45
N LYS A 80 18.16 4.71 -13.23
CA LYS A 80 17.49 3.68 -12.42
C LYS A 80 16.04 4.07 -12.15
N LEU A 81 15.14 3.15 -12.42
CA LEU A 81 13.72 3.27 -12.05
C LEU A 81 13.57 3.24 -10.54
N ASN A 82 12.88 4.24 -9.99
CA ASN A 82 12.53 4.34 -8.59
C ASN A 82 11.01 4.42 -8.45
N ARG A 83 10.49 3.76 -7.44
CA ARG A 83 9.08 3.85 -7.04
C ARG A 83 9.01 4.17 -5.56
N VAL A 84 8.17 5.16 -5.19
CA VAL A 84 7.97 5.56 -3.80
C VAL A 84 6.49 5.78 -3.51
N LEU A 85 6.08 5.45 -2.30
CA LEU A 85 4.77 5.79 -1.78
C LEU A 85 4.84 7.13 -1.06
N LYS A 86 3.93 8.06 -1.36
CA LYS A 86 3.89 9.40 -0.77
C LYS A 86 2.47 9.75 -0.33
N CYS A 87 2.38 10.65 0.65
CA CYS A 87 1.10 11.27 0.98
C CYS A 87 0.72 12.29 -0.11
N SER A 88 -0.54 12.33 -0.53
CA SER A 88 -1.04 13.35 -1.46
C SER A 88 -0.87 14.78 -0.93
N HIS A 89 -0.84 14.97 0.39
CA HIS A 89 -0.57 16.26 1.03
C HIS A 89 0.91 16.66 1.02
N ASN A 90 1.80 15.84 0.48
CA ASN A 90 3.20 16.24 0.29
C ASN A 90 3.32 17.41 -0.70
N MET A 91 2.39 17.51 -1.65
CA MET A 91 2.28 18.60 -2.63
C MET A 91 1.39 19.77 -2.15
N ALA A 92 0.80 19.67 -0.97
CA ALA A 92 -0.07 20.71 -0.42
C ALA A 92 0.73 21.94 0.04
N PRO A 93 0.06 23.12 0.20
CA PRO A 93 0.66 24.31 0.81
C PRO A 93 1.30 24.00 2.19
N PRO A 94 2.29 24.76 2.65
CA PRO A 94 3.10 24.44 3.84
C PRO A 94 2.30 24.11 5.10
N PHE A 95 1.15 24.73 5.29
CA PHE A 95 0.31 24.55 6.48
C PHE A 95 -0.49 23.22 6.49
N ASN A 96 -0.61 22.52 5.35
CA ASN A 96 -1.27 21.22 5.25
C ASN A 96 -0.32 20.09 4.85
N ARG A 97 0.98 20.35 4.87
CA ARG A 97 1.99 19.44 4.33
C ARG A 97 2.18 18.22 5.22
N CYS A 98 2.07 17.05 4.62
CA CYS A 98 2.43 15.79 5.22
C CYS A 98 3.59 15.16 4.45
N ASN A 99 4.77 15.08 5.08
CA ASN A 99 5.99 14.59 4.45
C ASN A 99 6.16 13.07 4.56
N TRP A 100 5.07 12.32 4.77
CA TRP A 100 5.17 10.87 4.84
C TRP A 100 5.57 10.28 3.48
N GLU A 101 6.59 9.43 3.52
CA GLU A 101 7.11 8.66 2.40
C GLU A 101 7.50 7.25 2.81
N GLY A 102 7.23 6.27 1.93
CA GLY A 102 7.62 4.88 2.07
C GLY A 102 8.23 4.32 0.79
N GLY A 103 9.35 3.61 0.88
CA GLY A 103 9.98 3.02 -0.30
C GLY A 103 9.17 1.85 -0.86
N TYR A 104 8.94 1.82 -2.17
CA TYR A 104 8.29 0.73 -2.91
C TYR A 104 9.35 -0.09 -3.66
N TYR A 105 10.22 -0.78 -2.89
CA TYR A 105 11.36 -1.51 -3.44
C TYR A 105 11.09 -3.01 -3.54
N GLY A 106 11.42 -3.60 -4.71
CA GLY A 106 11.32 -5.05 -4.93
C GLY A 106 9.87 -5.54 -4.93
N SER A 107 8.94 -4.67 -5.32
CA SER A 107 7.52 -4.96 -5.54
C SER A 107 7.19 -4.65 -6.99
N GLU A 108 6.31 -5.43 -7.56
CA GLU A 108 5.79 -5.21 -8.91
C GLU A 108 4.59 -4.26 -8.88
N LEU A 109 4.23 -3.68 -10.03
CA LEU A 109 3.05 -2.79 -10.11
C LEU A 109 1.76 -3.55 -9.80
N GLU A 110 1.70 -4.82 -10.19
CA GLU A 110 0.60 -5.75 -9.95
C GLU A 110 0.30 -5.94 -8.45
N ASP A 111 1.31 -5.75 -7.62
CA ASP A 111 1.20 -5.93 -6.16
C ASP A 111 0.66 -4.67 -5.45
N LEU A 112 0.31 -3.60 -6.19
CA LEU A 112 -0.14 -2.34 -5.59
C LEU A 112 -1.49 -2.48 -4.88
N ASP A 113 -2.32 -3.41 -5.30
CA ASP A 113 -3.62 -3.68 -4.65
C ASP A 113 -3.49 -4.46 -3.34
N ASP A 114 -2.36 -5.15 -3.13
CA ASP A 114 -2.07 -5.97 -1.96
C ASP A 114 -1.38 -5.20 -0.83
N ILE A 115 -1.32 -3.86 -0.90
CA ILE A 115 -0.70 -3.03 0.15
C ILE A 115 -1.62 -2.89 1.37
N GLU A 116 -1.03 -2.96 2.56
CA GLU A 116 -1.73 -2.89 3.85
C GLU A 116 -0.99 -1.98 4.84
N TYR A 117 -1.70 -1.52 5.89
CA TYR A 117 -1.03 -0.80 6.98
C TYR A 117 -0.11 -1.72 7.78
N CYS A 118 1.06 -1.22 8.14
CA CYS A 118 1.95 -1.95 9.05
C CYS A 118 1.36 -1.97 10.47
N PRO A 119 1.19 -3.15 11.10
CA PRO A 119 0.64 -3.23 12.45
C PRO A 119 1.61 -2.74 13.53
N SER A 120 2.88 -2.50 13.17
CA SER A 120 3.95 -2.17 14.12
C SER A 120 4.42 -0.72 14.05
N CYS A 121 4.10 0.02 12.99
CA CYS A 121 4.51 1.41 12.80
C CYS A 121 3.64 2.13 11.76
N ASP A 122 3.91 3.42 11.52
CA ASP A 122 3.25 4.24 10.49
C ASP A 122 3.76 3.94 9.06
N GLY A 123 4.21 2.72 8.80
CA GLY A 123 4.58 2.25 7.46
C GLY A 123 3.45 1.52 6.77
N ILE A 124 3.71 1.13 5.55
CA ILE A 124 2.83 0.29 4.74
C ILE A 124 3.55 -1.04 4.48
N LEU A 125 2.82 -2.14 4.51
CA LEU A 125 3.30 -3.44 4.09
C LEU A 125 3.15 -3.52 2.58
N ILE A 126 4.23 -3.92 1.92
CA ILE A 126 4.31 -4.15 0.48
C ILE A 126 4.80 -5.55 0.22
N LYS A 127 4.33 -6.18 -0.84
CA LYS A 127 4.80 -7.48 -1.26
C LYS A 127 6.23 -7.38 -1.77
N ARG A 128 7.09 -8.25 -1.28
CA ARG A 128 8.50 -8.37 -1.65
C ARG A 128 8.85 -9.83 -1.86
N TYR A 129 9.92 -10.07 -2.57
CA TYR A 129 10.40 -11.43 -2.86
C TYR A 129 11.73 -11.66 -2.17
N ARG A 130 11.89 -12.82 -1.51
CA ARG A 130 13.14 -13.22 -0.89
C ARG A 130 14.19 -13.50 -1.97
N HIS A 131 15.41 -13.05 -1.73
CA HIS A 131 16.51 -13.24 -2.66
C HIS A 131 16.94 -14.71 -2.78
N SER A 132 16.74 -15.51 -1.71
CA SER A 132 17.22 -16.89 -1.63
C SER A 132 16.35 -17.89 -2.40
N ASP A 133 15.04 -17.71 -2.41
CA ASP A 133 14.07 -18.69 -2.88
C ASP A 133 12.91 -18.09 -3.68
N GLY A 134 12.91 -16.77 -3.88
CA GLY A 134 11.86 -16.07 -4.60
C GLY A 134 10.50 -16.04 -3.90
N HIS A 135 10.40 -16.57 -2.67
CA HIS A 135 9.13 -16.59 -1.96
C HIS A 135 8.62 -15.18 -1.61
N PRO A 136 7.34 -14.86 -1.92
CA PRO A 136 6.75 -13.59 -1.58
C PRO A 136 6.54 -13.45 -0.06
N PHE A 137 6.74 -12.23 0.46
CA PHE A 137 6.44 -11.86 1.84
C PHE A 137 6.03 -10.40 1.92
N LEU A 138 5.26 -10.03 2.93
CA LEU A 138 4.93 -8.63 3.19
C LEU A 138 6.02 -7.98 4.05
N GLY A 139 6.67 -6.97 3.51
CA GLY A 139 7.73 -6.20 4.17
C GLY A 139 7.31 -4.76 4.42
N CYS A 140 7.69 -4.22 5.59
CA CYS A 140 7.36 -2.83 5.93
C CYS A 140 8.22 -1.82 5.14
N THR A 141 7.60 -0.75 4.64
CA THR A 141 8.29 0.36 3.96
C THR A 141 9.29 1.09 4.85
N ASN A 142 9.09 1.05 6.17
CA ASN A 142 9.99 1.66 7.15
C ASN A 142 11.15 0.75 7.56
N PHE A 143 11.31 -0.43 6.96
CA PHE A 143 12.41 -1.33 7.33
C PHE A 143 13.79 -0.65 7.24
N ARG A 144 14.04 0.09 6.15
CA ARG A 144 15.33 0.78 5.98
C ARG A 144 15.51 2.01 6.88
N LYS A 145 14.41 2.66 7.27
CA LYS A 145 14.45 3.87 8.11
C LYS A 145 14.55 3.56 9.61
N THR A 146 13.81 2.57 10.08
CA THR A 146 13.63 2.30 11.52
C THR A 146 13.90 0.85 11.91
N GLY A 147 14.29 -0.01 10.97
CA GLY A 147 14.44 -1.45 11.21
C GLY A 147 13.09 -2.18 11.44
N CYS A 148 11.96 -1.55 11.13
CA CYS A 148 10.66 -2.16 11.36
C CYS A 148 10.53 -3.45 10.55
N ARG A 149 10.50 -4.58 11.26
CA ARG A 149 10.30 -5.92 10.69
C ARG A 149 8.82 -6.30 10.64
N GLY A 150 7.91 -5.33 10.51
CA GLY A 150 6.48 -5.59 10.37
C GLY A 150 6.24 -6.69 9.35
N LYS A 151 6.41 -7.92 9.79
CA LYS A 151 6.08 -9.10 8.99
C LYS A 151 4.57 -9.11 8.94
N GLY A 152 4.01 -8.85 7.77
CA GLY A 152 2.59 -8.97 7.53
C GLY A 152 2.11 -10.40 7.63
N LYS A 153 2.22 -10.99 8.83
CA LYS A 153 1.26 -12.01 9.19
C LYS A 153 -0.01 -11.23 9.46
N LYS A 154 -0.97 -11.38 8.57
CA LYS A 154 -2.34 -10.95 8.80
C LYS A 154 -2.71 -11.38 10.21
N LEU A 155 -2.78 -10.40 11.14
CA LEU A 155 -3.11 -10.73 12.51
C LEU A 155 -4.60 -11.09 12.49
N GLU A 156 -4.90 -12.37 12.58
CA GLU A 156 -6.25 -12.88 12.65
C GLU A 156 -6.77 -12.59 14.06
N TYR A 157 -7.55 -11.52 14.19
CA TYR A 157 -8.18 -11.13 15.45
C TYR A 157 -9.27 -12.15 15.82
N ILE A 158 -9.25 -12.60 17.05
CA ILE A 158 -10.20 -13.61 17.55
C ILE A 158 -11.38 -13.02 18.33
N GLY A 159 -11.60 -11.69 18.24
CA GLY A 159 -12.71 -11.01 18.91
C GLY A 159 -12.55 -10.86 20.43
N LYS A 160 -11.42 -11.26 21.03
CA LYS A 160 -11.14 -11.15 22.48
C LYS A 160 -10.06 -10.11 22.75
N THR A 161 -10.11 -9.52 23.94
CA THR A 161 -9.11 -8.57 24.44
C THR A 161 -8.17 -9.23 25.46
N CYS A 162 -6.93 -8.79 25.48
CA CYS A 162 -5.91 -9.29 26.41
C CYS A 162 -6.24 -8.85 27.85
N PRO A 163 -6.36 -9.76 28.83
CA PRO A 163 -6.67 -9.41 30.21
C PRO A 163 -5.55 -8.62 30.90
N LYS A 164 -4.31 -8.68 30.37
CA LYS A 164 -3.16 -7.96 30.96
C LYS A 164 -3.00 -6.53 30.48
N CYS A 165 -3.38 -6.21 29.24
CA CYS A 165 -3.10 -4.90 28.67
C CYS A 165 -4.23 -4.30 27.80
N GLY A 166 -5.39 -4.96 27.72
CA GLY A 166 -6.57 -4.50 26.98
C GLY A 166 -6.44 -4.52 25.45
N LYS A 167 -5.28 -4.90 24.90
CA LYS A 167 -5.10 -4.97 23.43
C LYS A 167 -5.76 -6.21 22.84
N PRO A 168 -6.14 -6.19 21.55
CA PRO A 168 -6.73 -7.35 20.91
C PRO A 168 -5.85 -8.58 20.98
N LEU A 169 -6.47 -9.76 21.12
CA LEU A 169 -5.81 -11.05 20.99
C LEU A 169 -5.84 -11.51 19.53
N VAL A 170 -4.77 -12.17 19.11
CA VAL A 170 -4.55 -12.59 17.71
C VAL A 170 -4.10 -14.05 17.65
N LYS A 171 -4.53 -14.74 16.61
CA LYS A 171 -4.05 -16.09 16.29
C LYS A 171 -2.61 -16.02 15.81
N ARG A 172 -1.77 -16.89 16.32
CA ARG A 172 -0.35 -17.01 15.97
C ARG A 172 0.03 -18.47 15.73
N VAL A 173 1.11 -18.64 14.99
CA VAL A 173 1.74 -19.94 14.75
C VAL A 173 3.04 -19.98 15.53
N ASN A 174 3.27 -21.04 16.29
CA ASN A 174 4.55 -21.32 16.94
C ASN A 174 5.58 -21.69 15.85
N GLY A 175 6.77 -21.11 15.94
CA GLY A 175 7.83 -21.31 14.94
C GLY A 175 8.55 -22.66 15.05
N GLU A 176 8.41 -23.37 16.17
CA GLU A 176 9.08 -24.65 16.42
C GLU A 176 8.25 -25.86 15.95
N ASP A 177 6.97 -25.88 16.30
CA ASP A 177 6.10 -27.03 16.07
C ASP A 177 4.91 -26.75 15.15
N ASN A 178 4.83 -25.51 14.61
CA ASN A 178 3.70 -25.01 13.80
C ASN A 178 2.32 -25.08 14.48
N SER A 179 2.28 -25.25 15.80
CA SER A 179 1.03 -25.23 16.55
C SER A 179 0.40 -23.84 16.56
N LEU A 180 -0.95 -23.80 16.64
CA LEU A 180 -1.70 -22.58 16.74
C LEU A 180 -1.85 -22.17 18.21
N PHE A 181 -1.60 -20.90 18.51
CA PHE A 181 -1.87 -20.31 19.80
C PHE A 181 -2.45 -18.90 19.67
N VAL A 182 -3.05 -18.42 20.73
CA VAL A 182 -3.54 -17.04 20.83
C VAL A 182 -2.49 -16.20 21.56
N GLY A 183 -2.09 -15.08 20.97
CA GLY A 183 -1.12 -14.18 21.58
C GLY A 183 -1.62 -12.74 21.60
N CYS A 184 -1.11 -11.94 22.54
CA CYS A 184 -1.42 -10.52 22.59
C CYS A 184 -0.82 -9.78 21.40
N SER A 185 -1.60 -8.88 20.76
CA SER A 185 -1.11 -7.99 19.70
C SER A 185 -0.06 -6.98 20.21
N GLY A 186 0.02 -6.77 21.52
CA GLY A 186 1.00 -5.92 22.17
C GLY A 186 2.39 -6.53 22.36
N PHE A 187 2.64 -7.74 21.86
CA PHE A 187 3.98 -8.33 21.89
C PHE A 187 5.00 -7.44 21.13
N PRO A 188 6.25 -7.27 21.62
CA PRO A 188 6.89 -7.94 22.75
C PRO A 188 6.63 -7.32 24.14
N LYS A 189 5.98 -6.17 24.24
CA LYS A 189 5.71 -5.50 25.52
C LYS A 189 4.75 -6.29 26.42
N CYS A 190 3.77 -6.96 25.83
CA CYS A 190 2.88 -7.87 26.53
C CYS A 190 3.04 -9.28 25.97
N ARG A 191 3.46 -10.22 26.81
CA ARG A 191 3.72 -11.63 26.46
C ARG A 191 2.59 -12.58 26.81
N HIS A 192 1.37 -12.06 26.97
CA HIS A 192 0.22 -12.89 27.28
C HIS A 192 -0.11 -13.84 26.11
N THR A 193 -0.27 -15.12 26.43
CA THR A 193 -0.65 -16.17 25.46
C THR A 193 -1.73 -17.08 26.05
N GLU A 194 -2.56 -17.64 25.19
CA GLU A 194 -3.60 -18.63 25.52
C GLU A 194 -3.58 -19.76 24.48
N PRO A 195 -4.03 -20.98 24.84
CA PRO A 195 -4.17 -22.06 23.87
C PRO A 195 -5.26 -21.72 22.85
N PHE A 196 -5.01 -22.01 21.57
CA PHE A 196 -6.02 -21.84 20.53
C PHE A 196 -7.02 -23.00 20.60
N LYS A 197 -8.24 -22.73 21.06
CA LYS A 197 -9.37 -23.68 20.99
C LYS A 197 -10.12 -23.41 19.69
N LYS A 198 -10.14 -24.38 18.78
CA LYS A 198 -11.00 -24.36 17.61
C LYS A 198 -12.44 -24.52 18.13
N GLU A 199 -13.23 -23.45 18.07
CA GLU A 199 -14.67 -23.59 18.33
C GLU A 199 -15.22 -24.50 17.24
N MET A 200 -15.68 -25.68 17.63
CA MET A 200 -16.46 -26.55 16.76
C MET A 200 -17.80 -25.82 16.55
N GLY A 201 -17.95 -25.24 15.37
CA GLY A 201 -19.22 -24.63 14.97
C GLY A 201 -20.32 -25.66 15.00
N SER A 202 -21.36 -25.33 15.71
CA SER A 202 -22.66 -26.01 15.66
C SER A 202 -23.33 -25.64 14.35
#